data_423989fa20e88263603087ba4cdbc246
#
_entry.id   423989fa20e88263603087ba4cdbc246
#
_cell.length_a   1.000
_cell.length_b   1.000
_cell.length_c   1.000
_cell.angle_alpha   90.00
_cell.angle_beta   90.00
_cell.angle_gamma   90.00
#
_symmetry.space_group_name_H-M   'P 1'
#
loop_
_entity.id
_entity.type
_entity.pdbx_description
1 polymer ?
#
loop_
_entity_poly.entity_id
_entity_poly.type
_entity_poly.pdbx_seq_one_letter_code
_entity_poly.pdbx_strand_id
1 'polypeptide(L)'
;DRVYQLNQEGMRVVGVAQKSDPRGVGEFGVDDEHDMVLIGYLAFLDPPKESAREAIAKLNQRGVQVKVLTGDNEGVAAAVCKKVGIHVDELLLGSDVENLNDEQLKERVEKTQLFAKLSPMQKARVVSALRSNNHVVGFMGDGINDAAAMRSSDVGISVDTAVDVAKESADIILLQKDLLVLEHGVEEGRRTYGNTIKYIKATASSNFGNVLSVLVASFFLPFLPMSALQLLLLGLAYTVTCIAIPWDNVDDSFLSSPRSWDAHSITNFMLWIGPISSIFDVLTFSLMFFVVSPALAGGTWAELVAAGNTAAQALFILSFQTGWFIESMWTQTFVLHALRTNKIPFIQSMPSASLLTLTTAGIIVVSALPYLPVFAQPLSLVALPLSFFGWLTALMSGYMVLITIIKSLYVKRFGSLL
;
A
#
# COMPACT_ATOMS: atom_id res chain seq x y z
N ASP A 1 45.30 -2.18 25.82
CA ASP A 1 44.33 -1.52 26.68
C ASP A 1 43.85 -0.16 26.14
N ARG A 2 44.76 0.73 25.70
CA ARG A 2 44.36 2.08 25.21
C ARG A 2 43.51 2.02 23.93
N VAL A 3 43.85 1.17 22.97
CA VAL A 3 43.07 0.97 21.72
C VAL A 3 41.66 0.46 22.05
N TYR A 4 41.55 -0.49 22.97
CA TYR A 4 40.26 -1.01 23.41
C TYR A 4 39.39 0.08 24.03
N GLN A 5 39.95 0.94 24.89
CA GLN A 5 39.24 2.07 25.48
C GLN A 5 38.74 3.05 24.41
N LEU A 6 39.59 3.43 23.46
CA LEU A 6 39.20 4.33 22.36
C LEU A 6 38.12 3.73 21.47
N ASN A 7 38.17 2.42 21.19
CA ASN A 7 37.11 1.73 20.46
C ASN A 7 35.78 1.71 21.23
N GLN A 8 35.83 1.54 22.57
CA GLN A 8 34.62 1.65 23.42
C GLN A 8 34.04 3.07 23.45
N GLU A 9 34.86 4.10 23.21
CA GLU A 9 34.42 5.49 23.05
C GLU A 9 33.86 5.77 21.63
N GLY A 10 33.87 4.75 20.75
CA GLY A 10 33.38 4.84 19.37
C GLY A 10 34.39 5.42 18.38
N MET A 11 35.66 5.39 18.71
CA MET A 11 36.74 5.86 17.85
C MET A 11 37.33 4.69 17.07
N ARG A 12 37.55 4.88 15.76
CA ARG A 12 38.33 3.99 14.94
C ARG A 12 39.82 4.31 15.14
N VAL A 13 40.62 3.31 15.52
CA VAL A 13 42.03 3.52 15.87
C VAL A 13 42.94 2.87 14.83
N VAL A 14 43.91 3.63 14.33
CA VAL A 14 44.98 3.18 13.44
C VAL A 14 46.31 3.35 14.17
N GLY A 15 47.09 2.28 14.29
CA GLY A 15 48.42 2.33 14.81
C GLY A 15 49.39 2.95 13.79
N VAL A 16 50.28 3.81 14.24
CA VAL A 16 51.39 4.35 13.43
C VAL A 16 52.70 3.77 13.95
N ALA A 17 53.36 3.05 13.10
CA ALA A 17 54.67 2.42 13.43
C ALA A 17 55.75 2.83 12.43
N GLN A 18 56.99 2.85 12.86
CA GLN A 18 58.17 3.19 12.07
C GLN A 18 59.17 2.06 12.13
N LYS A 19 59.81 1.77 10.98
CA LYS A 19 60.97 0.89 10.91
C LYS A 19 62.21 1.74 11.01
N SER A 20 63.06 1.47 11.99
CA SER A 20 64.27 2.25 12.28
C SER A 20 65.43 1.94 11.31
N ASP A 21 65.43 0.76 10.73
CA ASP A 21 66.46 0.30 9.79
C ASP A 21 65.78 -0.32 8.55
N PRO A 22 65.28 0.52 7.60
CA PRO A 22 64.67 0.01 6.39
C PRO A 22 65.78 -0.56 5.46
N ARG A 23 65.49 -1.65 4.77
CA ARG A 23 66.36 -2.14 3.72
C ARG A 23 66.52 -1.06 2.63
N GLY A 24 67.69 -1.10 1.92
CA GLY A 24 67.99 -0.13 0.87
C GLY A 24 66.93 -0.06 -0.24
N VAL A 25 67.09 0.89 -1.16
CA VAL A 25 66.16 1.31 -2.20
C VAL A 25 65.47 0.14 -2.90
N GLY A 26 64.14 0.13 -2.96
CA GLY A 26 63.30 -0.86 -3.63
C GLY A 26 61.81 -0.66 -3.32
N GLU A 27 60.90 -1.44 -3.96
CA GLU A 27 59.52 -1.48 -3.61
C GLU A 27 59.33 -2.15 -2.25
N PHE A 28 58.60 -1.50 -1.34
CA PHE A 28 58.24 -2.04 -0.03
C PHE A 28 56.90 -2.80 -0.17
N GLY A 29 56.83 -4.02 0.41
CA GLY A 29 55.67 -4.86 0.44
C GLY A 29 55.29 -5.27 1.85
N VAL A 30 54.24 -6.08 1.97
CA VAL A 30 53.72 -6.61 3.26
C VAL A 30 54.84 -7.38 4.01
N ASP A 31 55.74 -8.03 3.30
CA ASP A 31 56.87 -8.76 3.89
C ASP A 31 57.90 -7.86 4.58
N ASP A 32 57.82 -6.55 4.37
CA ASP A 32 58.68 -5.56 5.05
C ASP A 32 58.04 -5.04 6.36
N GLU A 33 56.81 -5.39 6.65
CA GLU A 33 56.05 -4.94 7.82
C GLU A 33 56.37 -5.76 9.09
N HIS A 34 57.65 -5.94 9.39
CA HIS A 34 58.15 -6.63 10.59
C HIS A 34 59.15 -5.76 11.32
N ASP A 35 59.34 -6.03 12.61
CA ASP A 35 60.27 -5.32 13.51
C ASP A 35 60.04 -3.79 13.55
N MET A 36 58.80 -3.39 13.55
CA MET A 36 58.40 -1.99 13.60
C MET A 36 58.30 -1.47 15.06
N VAL A 37 58.64 -0.22 15.25
CA VAL A 37 58.48 0.49 16.52
C VAL A 37 57.18 1.31 16.45
N LEU A 38 56.23 1.04 17.38
CA LEU A 38 55.00 1.80 17.48
C LEU A 38 55.31 3.23 17.95
N ILE A 39 54.95 4.23 17.14
CA ILE A 39 55.11 5.66 17.47
C ILE A 39 53.90 6.16 18.25
N GLY A 40 52.68 5.73 17.84
CA GLY A 40 51.44 6.21 18.46
C GLY A 40 50.19 5.69 17.75
N TYR A 41 49.09 6.28 18.10
CA TYR A 41 47.77 5.98 17.56
C TYR A 41 47.11 7.21 16.97
N LEU A 42 46.45 7.06 15.84
CA LEU A 42 45.49 8.02 15.30
C LEU A 42 44.12 7.52 15.60
N ALA A 43 43.30 8.31 16.32
CA ALA A 43 41.92 7.98 16.65
C ALA A 43 40.97 8.89 15.85
N PHE A 44 40.08 8.28 15.08
CA PHE A 44 39.09 8.97 14.25
C PHE A 44 37.71 8.77 14.84
N LEU A 45 37.01 9.85 15.07
CA LEU A 45 35.61 9.83 15.45
C LEU A 45 34.78 10.09 14.18
N ASP A 46 33.95 9.12 13.81
CA ASP A 46 32.94 9.28 12.74
C ASP A 46 31.56 9.31 13.39
N PRO A 47 31.06 10.50 13.76
CA PRO A 47 29.79 10.61 14.46
C PRO A 47 28.63 10.32 13.52
N PRO A 48 27.61 9.57 13.99
CA PRO A 48 26.38 9.42 13.22
C PRO A 48 25.71 10.78 13.03
N LYS A 49 24.96 10.94 11.93
CA LYS A 49 24.15 12.15 11.71
C LYS A 49 23.13 12.33 12.84
N GLU A 50 22.86 13.56 13.22
CA GLU A 50 21.89 13.89 14.28
C GLU A 50 20.48 13.37 13.94
N SER A 51 20.09 13.44 12.66
CA SER A 51 18.79 12.95 12.16
C SER A 51 18.63 11.42 12.26
N ALA A 52 19.73 10.65 12.38
CA ALA A 52 19.67 9.18 12.41
C ALA A 52 18.87 8.67 13.62
N ARG A 53 19.04 9.28 14.79
CA ARG A 53 18.31 8.89 16.00
C ARG A 53 16.79 9.10 15.87
N GLU A 54 16.39 10.23 15.31
CA GLU A 54 14.98 10.54 15.06
C GLU A 54 14.38 9.58 14.03
N ALA A 55 15.09 9.34 12.93
CA ALA A 55 14.64 8.43 11.87
C ALA A 55 14.45 7.00 12.38
N ILE A 56 15.40 6.47 13.16
CA ILE A 56 15.32 5.13 13.75
C ILE A 56 14.14 5.04 14.72
N ALA A 57 13.92 6.06 15.55
CA ALA A 57 12.77 6.09 16.46
C ALA A 57 11.44 6.05 15.69
N LYS A 58 11.31 6.83 14.62
CA LYS A 58 10.12 6.84 13.75
C LYS A 58 9.91 5.51 13.02
N LEU A 59 10.97 4.90 12.48
CA LEU A 59 10.90 3.57 11.86
C LEU A 59 10.39 2.52 12.86
N ASN A 60 10.92 2.52 14.08
CA ASN A 60 10.47 1.60 15.12
C ASN A 60 9.00 1.84 15.50
N GLN A 61 8.55 3.09 15.60
CA GLN A 61 7.13 3.43 15.84
C GLN A 61 6.21 2.90 14.74
N ARG A 62 6.73 2.77 13.52
CA ARG A 62 6.01 2.19 12.38
C ARG A 62 6.17 0.66 12.28
N GLY A 63 6.78 0.00 13.30
CA GLY A 63 6.97 -1.44 13.32
C GLY A 63 8.07 -1.93 12.37
N VAL A 64 9.01 -1.07 11.98
CA VAL A 64 10.22 -1.44 11.23
C VAL A 64 11.37 -1.60 12.22
N GLN A 65 11.85 -2.81 12.39
CA GLN A 65 13.03 -3.09 13.21
C GLN A 65 14.31 -2.73 12.44
N VAL A 66 15.18 -1.96 13.07
CA VAL A 66 16.48 -1.60 12.50
C VAL A 66 17.56 -2.51 13.09
N LYS A 67 18.30 -3.19 12.23
CA LYS A 67 19.46 -4.02 12.58
C LYS A 67 20.70 -3.46 11.92
N VAL A 68 21.85 -3.53 12.60
CA VAL A 68 23.12 -3.01 12.12
C VAL A 68 24.03 -4.16 11.71
N LEU A 69 24.45 -4.18 10.44
CA LEU A 69 25.36 -5.16 9.85
C LEU A 69 26.63 -4.43 9.37
N THR A 70 27.74 -4.60 10.07
CA THR A 70 28.98 -3.88 9.77
C THR A 70 30.20 -4.79 9.71
N GLY A 71 31.20 -4.39 8.92
CA GLY A 71 32.54 -4.98 8.95
C GLY A 71 33.43 -4.43 10.08
N ASP A 72 32.97 -3.38 10.76
CA ASP A 72 33.73 -2.74 11.84
C ASP A 72 33.78 -3.58 13.12
N ASN A 73 34.67 -3.15 14.01
CA ASN A 73 34.83 -3.74 15.34
C ASN A 73 33.56 -3.56 16.19
N GLU A 74 33.25 -4.56 16.99
CA GLU A 74 32.09 -4.62 17.87
C GLU A 74 31.99 -3.44 18.86
N GLY A 75 33.13 -2.95 19.41
CA GLY A 75 33.13 -1.82 20.33
C GLY A 75 32.68 -0.51 19.66
N VAL A 76 33.20 -0.24 18.48
CA VAL A 76 32.84 0.94 17.68
C VAL A 76 31.36 0.86 17.27
N ALA A 77 30.94 -0.30 16.75
CA ALA A 77 29.58 -0.50 16.30
C ALA A 77 28.54 -0.37 17.44
N ALA A 78 28.86 -0.93 18.63
CA ALA A 78 27.99 -0.81 19.82
C ALA A 78 27.89 0.65 20.30
N ALA A 79 29.00 1.40 20.28
CA ALA A 79 29.00 2.82 20.63
C ALA A 79 28.15 3.65 19.66
N VAL A 80 28.18 3.37 18.36
CA VAL A 80 27.32 3.99 17.35
C VAL A 80 25.85 3.65 17.62
N CYS A 81 25.53 2.37 17.81
CA CYS A 81 24.16 1.92 18.15
C CYS A 81 23.58 2.70 19.34
N LYS A 82 24.37 2.82 20.41
CA LYS A 82 23.96 3.59 21.61
C LYS A 82 23.69 5.05 21.30
N LYS A 83 24.51 5.71 20.45
CA LYS A 83 24.34 7.12 20.06
C LYS A 83 23.07 7.34 19.26
N VAL A 84 22.72 6.40 18.36
CA VAL A 84 21.51 6.50 17.52
C VAL A 84 20.26 5.90 18.18
N GLY A 85 20.36 5.41 19.43
CA GLY A 85 19.21 4.91 20.19
C GLY A 85 18.79 3.48 19.86
N ILE A 86 19.67 2.68 19.24
CA ILE A 86 19.47 1.23 19.08
C ILE A 86 19.95 0.55 20.36
N HIS A 87 19.02 -0.14 21.04
CA HIS A 87 19.36 -0.99 22.17
C HIS A 87 19.90 -2.32 21.67
N VAL A 88 21.09 -2.70 22.08
CA VAL A 88 21.76 -3.94 21.67
C VAL A 88 21.68 -4.94 22.81
N ASP A 89 20.72 -5.85 22.75
CA ASP A 89 20.58 -6.96 23.72
C ASP A 89 21.48 -8.12 23.33
N GLU A 90 21.64 -8.35 22.02
CA GLU A 90 22.43 -9.44 21.48
C GLU A 90 23.28 -8.94 20.31
N LEU A 91 24.53 -9.39 20.30
CA LEU A 91 25.54 -9.10 19.27
C LEU A 91 26.08 -10.42 18.73
N LEU A 92 26.24 -10.53 17.42
CA LEU A 92 26.93 -11.64 16.75
C LEU A 92 28.14 -11.11 15.97
N LEU A 93 29.25 -11.85 16.07
CA LEU A 93 30.45 -11.61 15.26
C LEU A 93 30.39 -12.42 13.95
N GLY A 94 31.18 -12.00 12.96
CA GLY A 94 31.34 -12.77 11.72
C GLY A 94 31.74 -14.23 11.95
N SER A 95 32.61 -14.50 12.92
CA SER A 95 32.97 -15.85 13.35
C SER A 95 31.77 -16.66 13.89
N ASP A 96 30.85 -16.02 14.60
CA ASP A 96 29.66 -16.69 15.13
C ASP A 96 28.72 -17.05 13.98
N VAL A 97 28.49 -16.09 13.06
CA VAL A 97 27.67 -16.31 11.86
C VAL A 97 28.22 -17.45 10.98
N GLU A 98 29.54 -17.61 10.91
CA GLU A 98 30.18 -18.68 10.14
C GLU A 98 29.96 -20.06 10.76
N ASN A 99 30.01 -20.14 12.08
CA ASN A 99 29.88 -21.40 12.83
C ASN A 99 28.45 -21.89 13.00
N LEU A 100 27.43 -21.00 12.83
CA LEU A 100 26.02 -21.37 12.91
C LEU A 100 25.55 -22.06 11.63
N ASN A 101 24.75 -23.13 11.75
CA ASN A 101 24.00 -23.64 10.61
C ASN A 101 22.81 -22.73 10.29
N ASP A 102 22.12 -22.97 9.16
CA ASP A 102 21.07 -22.05 8.69
C ASP A 102 19.87 -21.98 9.63
N GLU A 103 19.47 -23.10 10.26
CA GLU A 103 18.36 -23.08 11.23
C GLU A 103 18.73 -22.34 12.52
N GLN A 104 19.92 -22.53 13.00
CA GLN A 104 20.43 -21.77 14.17
C GLN A 104 20.54 -20.29 13.84
N LEU A 105 21.02 -19.95 12.65
CA LEU A 105 21.10 -18.54 12.22
C LEU A 105 19.74 -17.89 12.14
N LYS A 106 18.72 -18.57 11.57
CA LYS A 106 17.33 -18.08 11.53
C LYS A 106 16.80 -17.73 12.91
N GLU A 107 17.06 -18.56 13.94
CA GLU A 107 16.62 -18.24 15.29
C GLU A 107 17.38 -17.05 15.89
N ARG A 108 18.71 -16.99 15.64
CA ARG A 108 19.55 -15.95 16.26
C ARG A 108 19.31 -14.57 15.63
N VAL A 109 19.08 -14.48 14.31
CA VAL A 109 18.84 -13.19 13.64
C VAL A 109 17.60 -12.46 14.15
N GLU A 110 16.62 -13.17 14.71
CA GLU A 110 15.44 -12.53 15.31
C GLU A 110 15.80 -11.67 16.52
N LYS A 111 16.64 -12.20 17.38
CA LYS A 111 17.01 -11.61 18.68
C LYS A 111 18.17 -10.62 18.58
N THR A 112 18.99 -10.73 17.54
CA THR A 112 20.23 -9.94 17.39
C THR A 112 19.94 -8.59 16.73
N GLN A 113 20.43 -7.50 17.32
CA GLN A 113 20.36 -6.15 16.75
C GLN A 113 21.63 -5.70 16.06
N LEU A 114 22.78 -6.22 16.49
CA LEU A 114 24.10 -5.82 15.98
C LEU A 114 24.88 -7.03 15.49
N PHE A 115 25.37 -6.94 14.25
CA PHE A 115 26.29 -7.91 13.65
C PHE A 115 27.57 -7.18 13.26
N ALA A 116 28.70 -7.56 13.87
CA ALA A 116 29.99 -6.90 13.70
C ALA A 116 31.03 -7.80 13.05
N LYS A 117 32.08 -7.22 12.47
CA LYS A 117 33.16 -7.94 11.76
C LYS A 117 32.63 -8.87 10.66
N LEU A 118 31.54 -8.50 9.99
CA LEU A 118 30.99 -9.30 8.91
C LEU A 118 31.75 -9.13 7.61
N SER A 119 32.00 -10.24 6.92
CA SER A 119 32.34 -10.23 5.49
C SER A 119 31.12 -9.92 4.62
N PRO A 120 31.29 -9.52 3.34
CA PRO A 120 30.18 -9.28 2.41
C PRO A 120 29.22 -10.47 2.28
N MET A 121 29.75 -11.69 2.22
CA MET A 121 28.94 -12.91 2.12
C MET A 121 28.16 -13.22 3.39
N GLN A 122 28.73 -12.93 4.57
CA GLN A 122 28.03 -13.09 5.84
C GLN A 122 26.88 -12.08 5.99
N LYS A 123 27.04 -10.83 5.52
CA LYS A 123 25.92 -9.86 5.44
C LYS A 123 24.78 -10.42 4.60
N ALA A 124 25.06 -10.94 3.41
CA ALA A 124 24.05 -11.54 2.53
C ALA A 124 23.38 -12.75 3.19
N ARG A 125 24.13 -13.57 3.93
CA ARG A 125 23.58 -14.73 4.66
C ARG A 125 22.65 -14.33 5.78
N VAL A 126 22.96 -13.29 6.56
CA VAL A 126 22.07 -12.73 7.60
C VAL A 126 20.77 -12.21 6.97
N VAL A 127 20.86 -11.45 5.87
CA VAL A 127 19.69 -10.95 5.13
C VAL A 127 18.82 -12.10 4.63
N SER A 128 19.42 -13.14 4.05
CA SER A 128 18.70 -14.33 3.57
C SER A 128 18.02 -15.10 4.71
N ALA A 129 18.63 -15.16 5.89
CA ALA A 129 18.04 -15.80 7.07
C ALA A 129 16.79 -15.04 7.54
N LEU A 130 16.83 -13.69 7.60
CA LEU A 130 15.68 -12.86 7.93
C LEU A 130 14.52 -13.05 6.94
N ARG A 131 14.83 -13.07 5.64
CA ARG A 131 13.82 -13.34 4.59
C ARG A 131 13.20 -14.73 4.72
N SER A 132 14.01 -15.73 5.06
CA SER A 132 13.54 -17.11 5.29
C SER A 132 12.59 -17.22 6.49
N ASN A 133 12.59 -16.25 7.40
CA ASN A 133 11.65 -16.11 8.50
C ASN A 133 10.38 -15.32 8.11
N ASN A 134 10.14 -15.13 6.82
CA ASN A 134 9.00 -14.37 6.25
C ASN A 134 9.00 -12.87 6.58
N HIS A 135 10.15 -12.28 6.90
CA HIS A 135 10.28 -10.84 6.96
C HIS A 135 10.49 -10.23 5.58
N VAL A 136 9.96 -9.04 5.38
CA VAL A 136 10.33 -8.16 4.26
C VAL A 136 11.55 -7.36 4.70
N VAL A 137 12.67 -7.55 4.02
CA VAL A 137 13.96 -7.00 4.40
C VAL A 137 14.40 -5.94 3.41
N GLY A 138 14.53 -4.69 3.86
CA GLY A 138 15.28 -3.65 3.17
C GLY A 138 16.74 -3.64 3.64
N PHE A 139 17.69 -3.60 2.73
CA PHE A 139 19.12 -3.45 3.06
C PHE A 139 19.67 -2.16 2.48
N MET A 140 20.26 -1.33 3.35
CA MET A 140 20.86 -0.06 2.95
C MET A 140 22.38 -0.13 3.07
N GLY A 141 23.07 0.26 2.00
CA GLY A 141 24.54 0.30 1.96
C GLY A 141 25.08 1.25 0.89
N ASP A 142 26.34 1.68 1.02
CA ASP A 142 26.99 2.61 0.10
C ASP A 142 28.33 2.08 -0.47
N GLY A 143 28.77 0.91 -0.01
CA GLY A 143 30.04 0.31 -0.39
C GLY A 143 29.92 -0.91 -1.31
N ILE A 144 31.02 -1.29 -1.92
CA ILE A 144 31.14 -2.53 -2.74
C ILE A 144 30.78 -3.76 -1.90
N ASN A 145 31.13 -3.75 -0.62
CA ASN A 145 30.93 -4.86 0.31
C ASN A 145 29.43 -5.10 0.64
N ASP A 146 28.56 -4.17 0.27
CA ASP A 146 27.12 -4.22 0.55
C ASP A 146 26.30 -4.76 -0.63
N ALA A 147 26.89 -4.82 -1.83
CA ALA A 147 26.20 -5.21 -3.05
C ALA A 147 25.56 -6.61 -2.96
N ALA A 148 26.25 -7.59 -2.36
CA ALA A 148 25.73 -8.95 -2.20
C ALA A 148 24.51 -8.99 -1.25
N ALA A 149 24.55 -8.24 -0.15
CA ALA A 149 23.44 -8.15 0.81
C ALA A 149 22.26 -7.40 0.21
N MET A 150 22.47 -6.31 -0.55
CA MET A 150 21.41 -5.61 -1.28
C MET A 150 20.69 -6.53 -2.25
N ARG A 151 21.41 -7.30 -3.06
CA ARG A 151 20.79 -8.26 -4.00
C ARG A 151 20.06 -9.41 -3.30
N SER A 152 20.42 -9.72 -2.07
CA SER A 152 19.77 -10.75 -1.27
C SER A 152 18.57 -10.23 -0.50
N SER A 153 18.36 -8.91 -0.41
CA SER A 153 17.23 -8.29 0.26
C SER A 153 15.98 -8.26 -0.64
N ASP A 154 14.83 -7.88 -0.09
CA ASP A 154 13.62 -7.63 -0.88
C ASP A 154 13.65 -6.23 -1.50
N VAL A 155 14.36 -5.30 -0.86
CA VAL A 155 14.59 -3.94 -1.36
C VAL A 155 16.03 -3.53 -1.04
N GLY A 156 16.87 -3.41 -2.05
CA GLY A 156 18.19 -2.83 -1.97
C GLY A 156 18.12 -1.30 -2.00
N ILE A 157 18.77 -0.63 -1.06
CA ILE A 157 18.72 0.83 -0.93
C ILE A 157 20.15 1.37 -0.93
N SER A 158 20.44 2.38 -1.73
CA SER A 158 21.71 3.07 -1.75
C SER A 158 21.52 4.59 -1.69
N VAL A 159 22.61 5.32 -1.71
CA VAL A 159 22.63 6.79 -1.72
C VAL A 159 23.33 7.31 -2.97
N ASP A 160 23.01 8.53 -3.38
CA ASP A 160 23.61 9.13 -4.59
C ASP A 160 25.13 9.23 -4.54
N THR A 161 25.69 9.39 -3.34
CA THR A 161 27.16 9.46 -3.11
C THR A 161 27.83 8.09 -2.99
N ALA A 162 27.10 6.99 -3.15
CA ALA A 162 27.63 5.63 -3.08
C ALA A 162 28.49 5.30 -4.30
N VAL A 163 29.30 4.25 -4.18
CA VAL A 163 30.05 3.69 -5.31
C VAL A 163 29.11 3.09 -6.36
N ASP A 164 29.52 3.09 -7.63
CA ASP A 164 28.65 2.67 -8.73
C ASP A 164 28.12 1.24 -8.58
N VAL A 165 28.95 0.30 -8.11
CA VAL A 165 28.52 -1.09 -7.86
C VAL A 165 27.39 -1.17 -6.82
N ALA A 166 27.41 -0.32 -5.79
CA ALA A 166 26.33 -0.26 -4.79
C ALA A 166 25.06 0.32 -5.42
N LYS A 167 25.17 1.39 -6.21
CA LYS A 167 24.03 1.97 -6.94
C LYS A 167 23.40 1.01 -7.93
N GLU A 168 24.21 0.26 -8.69
CA GLU A 168 23.72 -0.77 -9.63
C GLU A 168 23.06 -1.97 -8.95
N SER A 169 23.37 -2.20 -7.68
CA SER A 169 22.81 -3.29 -6.88
C SER A 169 21.56 -2.88 -6.09
N ALA A 170 21.20 -1.60 -6.10
CA ALA A 170 20.09 -1.03 -5.35
C ALA A 170 18.84 -0.88 -6.23
N ASP A 171 17.67 -1.14 -5.64
CA ASP A 171 16.36 -0.87 -6.25
C ASP A 171 15.97 0.61 -6.09
N ILE A 172 16.46 1.25 -5.01
CA ILE A 172 16.17 2.64 -4.66
C ILE A 172 17.46 3.38 -4.36
N ILE A 173 17.62 4.56 -4.95
CA ILE A 173 18.73 5.47 -4.65
C ILE A 173 18.19 6.72 -3.97
N LEU A 174 18.60 6.95 -2.72
CA LEU A 174 18.26 8.16 -1.99
C LEU A 174 19.13 9.32 -2.49
N LEU A 175 18.51 10.38 -2.97
CA LEU A 175 19.21 11.59 -3.45
C LEU A 175 19.84 12.39 -2.30
N GLN A 176 19.39 12.16 -1.08
CA GLN A 176 19.98 12.74 0.12
C GLN A 176 20.39 11.59 1.05
N LYS A 177 21.64 11.65 1.53
CA LYS A 177 22.15 10.68 2.52
C LYS A 177 21.58 10.98 3.91
N ASP A 178 20.26 10.74 4.07
CA ASP A 178 19.53 10.96 5.32
C ASP A 178 18.48 9.85 5.54
N LEU A 179 18.51 9.24 6.74
CA LEU A 179 17.57 8.18 7.12
C LEU A 179 16.12 8.68 7.28
N LEU A 180 15.92 9.98 7.51
CA LEU A 180 14.56 10.56 7.51
C LEU A 180 13.90 10.46 6.13
N VAL A 181 14.68 10.57 5.05
CA VAL A 181 14.16 10.36 3.68
C VAL A 181 13.69 8.92 3.50
N LEU A 182 14.40 7.95 4.07
CA LEU A 182 13.98 6.54 4.07
C LEU A 182 12.69 6.35 4.86
N GLU A 183 12.58 6.95 6.04
CA GLU A 183 11.36 6.88 6.87
C GLU A 183 10.13 7.43 6.12
N HIS A 184 10.27 8.59 5.49
CA HIS A 184 9.23 9.14 4.61
C HIS A 184 8.91 8.22 3.44
N GLY A 185 9.92 7.59 2.83
CA GLY A 185 9.73 6.61 1.76
C GLY A 185 8.90 5.40 2.21
N VAL A 186 9.12 4.89 3.41
CA VAL A 186 8.32 3.81 4.01
C VAL A 186 6.87 4.26 4.22
N GLU A 187 6.64 5.46 4.72
CA GLU A 187 5.29 6.02 4.90
C GLU A 187 4.54 6.14 3.57
N GLU A 188 5.17 6.79 2.57
CA GLU A 188 4.56 6.98 1.25
C GLU A 188 4.34 5.65 0.52
N GLY A 189 5.24 4.68 0.66
CA GLY A 189 5.06 3.33 0.14
C GLY A 189 3.82 2.64 0.73
N ARG A 190 3.63 2.73 2.05
CA ARG A 190 2.43 2.20 2.73
C ARG A 190 1.16 2.95 2.34
N ARG A 191 1.22 4.26 2.14
CA ARG A 191 0.11 5.08 1.64
C ARG A 191 -0.30 4.66 0.23
N THR A 192 0.66 4.51 -0.66
CA THR A 192 0.45 4.03 -2.03
C THR A 192 -0.16 2.62 -2.03
N TYR A 193 0.38 1.72 -1.22
CA TYR A 193 -0.16 0.37 -1.06
C TYR A 193 -1.61 0.40 -0.55
N GLY A 194 -1.89 1.20 0.48
CA GLY A 194 -3.23 1.36 1.04
C GLY A 194 -4.24 1.85 -0.01
N ASN A 195 -3.87 2.85 -0.79
CA ASN A 195 -4.72 3.38 -1.86
C ASN A 195 -4.91 2.37 -3.00
N THR A 196 -3.88 1.60 -3.35
CA THR A 196 -3.98 0.51 -4.32
C THR A 196 -4.97 -0.57 -3.86
N ILE A 197 -4.88 -1.01 -2.60
CA ILE A 197 -5.79 -2.01 -2.05
C ILE A 197 -7.23 -1.49 -1.96
N LYS A 198 -7.45 -0.22 -1.61
CA LYS A 198 -8.78 0.41 -1.66
C LYS A 198 -9.40 0.28 -3.05
N TYR A 199 -8.64 0.66 -4.09
CA TYR A 199 -9.08 0.58 -5.47
C TYR A 199 -9.45 -0.85 -5.86
N ILE A 200 -8.55 -1.81 -5.61
CA ILE A 200 -8.76 -3.21 -5.99
C ILE A 200 -9.98 -3.80 -5.27
N LYS A 201 -10.08 -3.64 -3.95
CA LYS A 201 -11.20 -4.18 -3.17
C LYS A 201 -12.53 -3.53 -3.56
N ALA A 202 -12.58 -2.20 -3.72
CA ALA A 202 -13.79 -1.50 -4.13
C ALA A 202 -14.24 -1.92 -5.54
N THR A 203 -13.32 -1.95 -6.50
CA THR A 203 -13.62 -2.31 -7.89
C THR A 203 -14.04 -3.79 -8.02
N ALA A 204 -13.33 -4.71 -7.35
CA ALA A 204 -13.68 -6.13 -7.35
C ALA A 204 -15.08 -6.36 -6.75
N SER A 205 -15.39 -5.71 -5.62
CA SER A 205 -16.72 -5.81 -4.99
C SER A 205 -17.83 -5.23 -5.86
N SER A 206 -17.61 -4.06 -6.47
CA SER A 206 -18.59 -3.42 -7.35
C SER A 206 -18.85 -4.28 -8.60
N ASN A 207 -17.80 -4.80 -9.24
CA ASN A 207 -17.98 -5.65 -10.41
C ASN A 207 -18.69 -6.96 -10.06
N PHE A 208 -18.37 -7.58 -8.93
CA PHE A 208 -19.05 -8.78 -8.46
C PHE A 208 -20.54 -8.49 -8.19
N GLY A 209 -20.85 -7.38 -7.51
CA GLY A 209 -22.21 -6.93 -7.26
C GLY A 209 -22.98 -6.71 -8.57
N ASN A 210 -22.41 -5.99 -9.54
CA ASN A 210 -23.06 -5.73 -10.83
C ASN A 210 -23.36 -7.04 -11.59
N VAL A 211 -22.41 -7.97 -11.63
CA VAL A 211 -22.65 -9.28 -12.27
C VAL A 211 -23.77 -10.05 -11.58
N LEU A 212 -23.77 -10.07 -10.25
CA LEU A 212 -24.82 -10.73 -9.48
C LEU A 212 -26.20 -10.06 -9.72
N SER A 213 -26.25 -8.73 -9.79
CA SER A 213 -27.47 -7.99 -10.07
C SER A 213 -28.02 -8.25 -11.46
N VAL A 214 -27.16 -8.31 -12.49
CA VAL A 214 -27.57 -8.71 -13.84
C VAL A 214 -28.09 -10.15 -13.87
N LEU A 215 -27.43 -11.06 -13.15
CA LEU A 215 -27.88 -12.45 -13.03
C LEU A 215 -29.27 -12.53 -12.41
N VAL A 216 -29.49 -11.85 -11.28
CA VAL A 216 -30.82 -11.80 -10.62
C VAL A 216 -31.85 -11.18 -11.55
N ALA A 217 -31.54 -10.06 -12.19
CA ALA A 217 -32.43 -9.38 -13.13
C ALA A 217 -32.88 -10.31 -14.27
N SER A 218 -31.96 -11.15 -14.81
CA SER A 218 -32.24 -12.04 -15.93
C SER A 218 -33.30 -13.12 -15.62
N PHE A 219 -33.55 -13.42 -14.34
CA PHE A 219 -34.62 -14.35 -13.94
C PHE A 219 -36.00 -13.69 -13.87
N PHE A 220 -36.08 -12.39 -13.65
CA PHE A 220 -37.33 -11.70 -13.35
C PHE A 220 -37.75 -10.70 -14.41
N LEU A 221 -36.81 -10.10 -15.15
CA LEU A 221 -37.09 -9.08 -16.14
C LEU A 221 -37.26 -9.68 -17.54
N PRO A 222 -38.28 -9.26 -18.33
CA PRO A 222 -38.48 -9.69 -19.71
C PRO A 222 -37.55 -8.95 -20.71
N PHE A 223 -36.67 -8.08 -20.24
CA PHE A 223 -35.73 -7.29 -21.04
C PHE A 223 -34.40 -7.11 -20.30
N LEU A 224 -33.37 -6.65 -21.01
CA LEU A 224 -32.06 -6.37 -20.40
C LEU A 224 -32.15 -5.16 -19.47
N PRO A 225 -31.65 -5.28 -18.24
CA PRO A 225 -31.74 -4.21 -17.23
C PRO A 225 -30.93 -2.97 -17.57
N MET A 226 -29.92 -3.08 -18.44
CA MET A 226 -29.08 -2.00 -18.94
C MET A 226 -28.57 -2.35 -20.34
N SER A 227 -28.40 -1.36 -21.21
CA SER A 227 -27.79 -1.56 -22.52
C SER A 227 -26.27 -1.72 -22.44
N ALA A 228 -25.66 -2.37 -23.41
CA ALA A 228 -24.20 -2.54 -23.45
C ALA A 228 -23.45 -1.19 -23.50
N LEU A 229 -24.00 -0.20 -24.20
CA LEU A 229 -23.42 1.14 -24.29
C LEU A 229 -23.48 1.87 -22.92
N GLN A 230 -24.58 1.73 -22.18
CA GLN A 230 -24.73 2.29 -20.85
C GLN A 230 -23.76 1.62 -19.86
N LEU A 231 -23.59 0.30 -19.91
CA LEU A 231 -22.59 -0.43 -19.10
C LEU A 231 -21.16 0.04 -19.37
N LEU A 232 -20.81 0.24 -20.65
CA LEU A 232 -19.51 0.76 -21.03
C LEU A 232 -19.28 2.17 -20.49
N LEU A 233 -20.27 3.05 -20.65
CA LEU A 233 -20.21 4.43 -20.18
C LEU A 233 -20.13 4.50 -18.65
N LEU A 234 -20.90 3.68 -17.94
CA LEU A 234 -20.86 3.58 -16.49
C LEU A 234 -19.47 3.18 -16.00
N GLY A 235 -18.89 2.13 -16.61
CA GLY A 235 -17.54 1.68 -16.28
C GLY A 235 -16.49 2.75 -16.54
N LEU A 236 -16.59 3.49 -17.65
CA LEU A 236 -15.70 4.61 -17.97
C LEU A 236 -15.85 5.75 -16.94
N ALA A 237 -17.07 6.16 -16.65
CA ALA A 237 -17.34 7.21 -15.66
C ALA A 237 -16.80 6.86 -14.29
N TYR A 238 -17.04 5.62 -13.83
CA TYR A 238 -16.48 5.12 -12.56
C TYR A 238 -14.95 5.11 -12.57
N THR A 239 -14.33 4.62 -13.66
CA THR A 239 -12.85 4.61 -13.79
C THR A 239 -12.27 6.02 -13.69
N VAL A 240 -12.90 7.00 -14.34
CA VAL A 240 -12.48 8.42 -14.22
C VAL A 240 -12.56 8.91 -12.78
N THR A 241 -13.63 8.57 -12.04
CA THR A 241 -13.75 8.96 -10.62
C THR A 241 -12.68 8.30 -9.75
N CYS A 242 -12.24 7.10 -10.09
CA CYS A 242 -11.20 6.36 -9.38
C CYS A 242 -9.78 6.91 -9.59
N ILE A 243 -9.54 7.75 -10.61
CA ILE A 243 -8.21 8.37 -10.86
C ILE A 243 -7.72 9.16 -9.64
N ALA A 244 -8.60 9.69 -8.81
CA ALA A 244 -8.23 10.45 -7.61
C ALA A 244 -7.82 9.58 -6.40
N ILE A 245 -8.01 8.26 -6.44
CA ILE A 245 -7.69 7.35 -5.30
C ILE A 245 -6.22 7.41 -4.86
N PRO A 246 -5.21 7.51 -5.74
CA PRO A 246 -3.81 7.62 -5.31
C PRO A 246 -3.53 8.79 -4.36
N TRP A 247 -4.32 9.85 -4.42
CA TRP A 247 -4.21 11.03 -3.54
C TRP A 247 -5.19 11.01 -2.37
N ASP A 248 -5.86 9.87 -2.11
CA ASP A 248 -6.77 9.77 -0.98
C ASP A 248 -6.01 9.63 0.34
N ASN A 249 -6.64 10.08 1.42
CA ASN A 249 -6.14 9.96 2.77
C ASN A 249 -6.16 8.50 3.23
N VAL A 250 -5.08 8.05 3.85
CA VAL A 250 -4.99 6.72 4.46
C VAL A 250 -4.97 6.86 5.98
N ASP A 251 -5.73 6.02 6.67
CA ASP A 251 -5.81 6.05 8.14
C ASP A 251 -4.46 5.74 8.78
N ASP A 252 -4.07 6.48 9.83
CA ASP A 252 -2.79 6.29 10.54
C ASP A 252 -2.62 4.86 11.09
N SER A 253 -3.71 4.21 11.49
CA SER A 253 -3.70 2.82 11.94
C SER A 253 -3.27 1.84 10.83
N PHE A 254 -3.45 2.19 9.57
CA PHE A 254 -2.95 1.41 8.44
C PHE A 254 -1.46 1.65 8.22
N LEU A 255 -1.00 2.90 8.37
CA LEU A 255 0.39 3.30 8.18
C LEU A 255 1.33 2.83 9.29
N SER A 256 0.80 2.55 10.49
CA SER A 256 1.57 2.21 11.68
C SER A 256 2.17 0.78 11.68
N SER A 257 1.70 -0.11 10.81
CA SER A 257 2.16 -1.50 10.77
C SER A 257 2.46 -1.98 9.35
N PRO A 258 3.45 -2.87 9.17
CA PRO A 258 3.70 -3.51 7.88
C PRO A 258 2.47 -4.28 7.38
N ARG A 259 2.28 -4.31 6.07
CA ARG A 259 1.21 -5.06 5.41
C ARG A 259 1.80 -5.90 4.29
N SER A 260 1.27 -7.10 4.13
CA SER A 260 1.61 -8.00 3.03
C SER A 260 0.45 -8.13 2.06
N TRP A 261 0.76 -8.46 0.81
CA TRP A 261 -0.25 -8.76 -0.20
C TRP A 261 -0.93 -10.09 0.14
N ASP A 262 -2.26 -10.06 0.26
CA ASP A 262 -3.07 -11.24 0.49
C ASP A 262 -4.24 -11.32 -0.50
N ALA A 263 -4.15 -12.23 -1.47
CA ALA A 263 -5.18 -12.46 -2.46
C ALA A 263 -6.46 -13.06 -1.85
N HIS A 264 -6.35 -13.87 -0.79
CA HIS A 264 -7.52 -14.42 -0.10
C HIS A 264 -8.35 -13.33 0.57
N SER A 265 -7.71 -12.30 1.08
CA SER A 265 -8.39 -11.12 1.64
C SER A 265 -9.29 -10.45 0.60
N ILE A 266 -8.85 -10.35 -0.66
CA ILE A 266 -9.64 -9.74 -1.75
C ILE A 266 -10.86 -10.61 -2.06
N THR A 267 -10.70 -11.93 -2.16
CA THR A 267 -11.79 -12.86 -2.43
C THR A 267 -12.84 -12.83 -1.31
N ASN A 268 -12.42 -12.93 -0.06
CA ASN A 268 -13.32 -12.83 1.09
C ASN A 268 -14.07 -11.51 1.11
N PHE A 269 -13.36 -10.41 0.84
CA PHE A 269 -13.94 -9.09 0.78
C PHE A 269 -15.02 -8.99 -0.30
N MET A 270 -14.74 -9.46 -1.51
CA MET A 270 -15.66 -9.46 -2.64
C MET A 270 -16.95 -10.26 -2.32
N LEU A 271 -16.82 -11.43 -1.71
CA LEU A 271 -17.96 -12.28 -1.36
C LEU A 271 -18.82 -11.73 -0.22
N TRP A 272 -18.25 -10.97 0.71
CA TRP A 272 -18.98 -10.38 1.83
C TRP A 272 -19.62 -9.04 1.48
N ILE A 273 -18.94 -8.22 0.73
CA ILE A 273 -19.34 -6.83 0.45
C ILE A 273 -20.10 -6.71 -0.88
N GLY A 274 -19.70 -7.47 -1.90
CA GLY A 274 -20.30 -7.40 -3.22
C GLY A 274 -21.82 -7.61 -3.24
N PRO A 275 -22.37 -8.63 -2.58
CA PRO A 275 -23.83 -8.87 -2.57
C PRO A 275 -24.66 -7.75 -1.95
N ILE A 276 -24.05 -6.87 -1.15
CA ILE A 276 -24.78 -5.75 -0.52
C ILE A 276 -25.31 -4.78 -1.57
N SER A 277 -24.50 -4.43 -2.57
CA SER A 277 -24.96 -3.57 -3.66
C SER A 277 -26.11 -4.20 -4.43
N SER A 278 -26.05 -5.52 -4.68
CA SER A 278 -27.11 -6.23 -5.39
C SER A 278 -28.47 -6.20 -4.68
N ILE A 279 -28.50 -6.12 -3.35
CA ILE A 279 -29.76 -5.93 -2.61
C ILE A 279 -30.39 -4.60 -3.01
N PHE A 280 -29.61 -3.53 -3.11
CA PHE A 280 -30.10 -2.20 -3.47
C PHE A 280 -30.41 -2.08 -4.96
N ASP A 281 -29.67 -2.78 -5.82
CA ASP A 281 -30.02 -2.93 -7.23
C ASP A 281 -31.40 -3.58 -7.39
N VAL A 282 -31.68 -4.68 -6.65
CA VAL A 282 -33.00 -5.34 -6.69
C VAL A 282 -34.12 -4.43 -6.16
N LEU A 283 -33.85 -3.65 -5.12
CA LEU A 283 -34.83 -2.63 -4.64
C LEU A 283 -35.05 -1.55 -5.69
N THR A 284 -33.99 -1.11 -6.39
CA THR A 284 -34.12 -0.18 -7.51
C THR A 284 -34.89 -0.79 -8.68
N PHE A 285 -34.64 -2.06 -9.02
CA PHE A 285 -35.40 -2.78 -10.04
C PHE A 285 -36.89 -2.81 -9.68
N SER A 286 -37.21 -3.09 -8.42
CA SER A 286 -38.57 -3.09 -7.94
C SER A 286 -39.22 -1.69 -8.01
N LEU A 287 -38.50 -0.66 -7.57
CA LEU A 287 -38.93 0.73 -7.66
C LEU A 287 -39.19 1.14 -9.13
N MET A 288 -38.27 0.83 -10.03
CA MET A 288 -38.41 1.18 -11.44
C MET A 288 -39.54 0.39 -12.10
N PHE A 289 -39.62 -0.91 -11.87
CA PHE A 289 -40.58 -1.79 -12.54
C PHE A 289 -42.04 -1.57 -12.08
N PHE A 290 -42.27 -1.27 -10.80
CA PHE A 290 -43.63 -1.17 -10.24
C PHE A 290 -44.10 0.26 -10.02
N VAL A 291 -43.19 1.25 -9.98
CA VAL A 291 -43.56 2.62 -9.63
C VAL A 291 -43.19 3.63 -10.70
N VAL A 292 -41.89 3.76 -11.02
CA VAL A 292 -41.40 4.87 -11.85
C VAL A 292 -41.71 4.65 -13.33
N SER A 293 -41.35 3.49 -13.90
CA SER A 293 -41.56 3.21 -15.32
C SER A 293 -43.05 3.11 -15.71
N PRO A 294 -43.94 2.50 -14.89
CA PRO A 294 -45.36 2.55 -15.17
C PRO A 294 -45.94 3.98 -15.18
N ALA A 295 -45.51 4.84 -14.24
CA ALA A 295 -45.95 6.23 -14.19
C ALA A 295 -45.54 7.03 -15.43
N LEU A 296 -44.36 6.75 -16.01
CA LEU A 296 -43.87 7.39 -17.22
C LEU A 296 -44.50 6.82 -18.50
N ALA A 297 -44.67 5.49 -18.57
CA ALA A 297 -45.16 4.80 -19.75
C ALA A 297 -46.69 4.74 -19.84
N GLY A 298 -47.38 5.16 -18.79
CA GLY A 298 -48.85 5.20 -18.76
C GLY A 298 -49.54 3.86 -18.48
N GLY A 299 -48.79 2.89 -17.91
CA GLY A 299 -49.36 1.59 -17.52
C GLY A 299 -48.30 0.59 -17.06
N THR A 300 -48.73 -0.49 -16.44
CA THR A 300 -47.85 -1.59 -16.03
C THR A 300 -47.30 -2.34 -17.25
N TRP A 301 -46.17 -3.04 -17.11
CA TRP A 301 -45.62 -3.81 -18.21
C TRP A 301 -46.61 -4.80 -18.85
N ALA A 302 -47.36 -5.48 -18.03
CA ALA A 302 -48.36 -6.46 -18.49
C ALA A 302 -49.51 -5.79 -19.30
N GLU A 303 -49.99 -4.62 -18.86
CA GLU A 303 -51.01 -3.85 -19.59
C GLU A 303 -50.49 -3.34 -20.94
N LEU A 304 -49.23 -2.85 -20.97
CA LEU A 304 -48.62 -2.35 -22.20
C LEU A 304 -48.38 -3.46 -23.22
N VAL A 305 -47.99 -4.66 -22.74
CA VAL A 305 -47.85 -5.85 -23.61
C VAL A 305 -49.22 -6.32 -24.13
N ALA A 306 -50.22 -6.41 -23.27
CA ALA A 306 -51.60 -6.80 -23.66
C ALA A 306 -52.21 -5.82 -24.65
N ALA A 307 -51.95 -4.53 -24.52
CA ALA A 307 -52.41 -3.49 -25.44
C ALA A 307 -51.61 -3.43 -26.76
N GLY A 308 -50.50 -4.16 -26.88
CA GLY A 308 -49.63 -4.13 -28.04
C GLY A 308 -48.96 -2.75 -28.26
N ASN A 309 -48.88 -1.90 -27.25
CA ASN A 309 -48.31 -0.55 -27.34
C ASN A 309 -46.80 -0.56 -27.29
N THR A 310 -46.16 -0.81 -28.44
CA THR A 310 -44.69 -0.92 -28.55
C THR A 310 -43.94 0.37 -28.17
N ALA A 311 -44.52 1.53 -28.41
CA ALA A 311 -43.91 2.82 -28.07
C ALA A 311 -43.86 3.01 -26.54
N ALA A 312 -44.94 2.69 -25.82
CA ALA A 312 -44.98 2.75 -24.36
C ALA A 312 -44.13 1.68 -23.72
N GLN A 313 -44.04 0.46 -24.31
CA GLN A 313 -43.11 -0.58 -23.88
C GLN A 313 -41.65 -0.12 -24.02
N ALA A 314 -41.27 0.53 -25.13
CA ALA A 314 -39.93 1.08 -25.33
C ALA A 314 -39.62 2.17 -24.27
N LEU A 315 -40.58 3.08 -23.99
CA LEU A 315 -40.40 4.10 -22.95
C LEU A 315 -40.25 3.47 -21.56
N PHE A 316 -40.99 2.39 -21.26
CA PHE A 316 -40.87 1.64 -20.01
C PHE A 316 -39.47 1.07 -19.86
N ILE A 317 -38.91 0.40 -20.88
CA ILE A 317 -37.56 -0.17 -20.86
C ILE A 317 -36.49 0.90 -20.72
N LEU A 318 -36.60 1.98 -21.50
CA LEU A 318 -35.59 3.06 -21.47
C LEU A 318 -35.60 3.78 -20.10
N SER A 319 -36.78 4.03 -19.51
CA SER A 319 -36.85 4.62 -18.18
C SER A 319 -36.28 3.72 -17.10
N PHE A 320 -36.57 2.41 -17.16
CA PHE A 320 -35.97 1.41 -16.26
C PHE A 320 -34.45 1.38 -16.35
N GLN A 321 -33.91 1.27 -17.58
CA GLN A 321 -32.48 1.24 -17.83
C GLN A 321 -31.79 2.53 -17.35
N THR A 322 -32.41 3.69 -17.56
CA THR A 322 -31.89 4.97 -17.07
C THR A 322 -31.86 5.03 -15.56
N GLY A 323 -32.90 4.52 -14.88
CA GLY A 323 -32.96 4.50 -13.43
C GLY A 323 -31.84 3.69 -12.82
N TRP A 324 -31.59 2.48 -13.31
CA TRP A 324 -30.49 1.66 -12.81
C TRP A 324 -29.12 2.20 -13.21
N PHE A 325 -28.97 2.81 -14.40
CA PHE A 325 -27.73 3.46 -14.80
C PHE A 325 -27.30 4.59 -13.84
N ILE A 326 -28.26 5.45 -13.44
CA ILE A 326 -27.99 6.51 -12.46
C ILE A 326 -27.67 5.91 -11.09
N GLU A 327 -28.51 5.00 -10.62
CA GLU A 327 -28.36 4.37 -9.32
C GLU A 327 -27.03 3.65 -9.19
N SER A 328 -26.61 2.89 -10.20
CA SER A 328 -25.31 2.18 -10.20
C SER A 328 -24.11 3.13 -10.07
N MET A 329 -24.17 4.32 -10.64
CA MET A 329 -23.12 5.33 -10.42
C MET A 329 -23.08 5.82 -8.97
N TRP A 330 -24.27 6.01 -8.37
CA TRP A 330 -24.36 6.42 -6.98
C TRP A 330 -23.86 5.31 -6.04
N THR A 331 -24.32 4.08 -6.19
CA THR A 331 -23.89 2.94 -5.35
C THR A 331 -22.40 2.70 -5.46
N GLN A 332 -21.83 2.68 -6.67
CA GLN A 332 -20.38 2.51 -6.88
C GLN A 332 -19.56 3.64 -6.25
N THR A 333 -20.05 4.86 -6.30
CA THR A 333 -19.37 5.99 -5.66
C THR A 333 -19.47 5.90 -4.14
N PHE A 334 -20.64 5.62 -3.60
CA PHE A 334 -20.82 5.53 -2.14
C PHE A 334 -20.11 4.32 -1.53
N VAL A 335 -20.02 3.18 -2.25
CA VAL A 335 -19.22 2.03 -1.80
C VAL A 335 -17.75 2.37 -1.71
N LEU A 336 -17.21 3.12 -2.68
CA LEU A 336 -15.83 3.57 -2.64
C LEU A 336 -15.56 4.39 -1.37
N HIS A 337 -16.44 5.35 -1.05
CA HIS A 337 -16.31 6.14 0.17
C HIS A 337 -16.50 5.32 1.45
N ALA A 338 -17.40 4.32 1.45
CA ALA A 338 -17.62 3.45 2.59
C ALA A 338 -16.43 2.53 2.88
N LEU A 339 -15.75 2.03 1.82
CA LEU A 339 -14.71 1.02 1.93
C LEU A 339 -13.28 1.58 2.03
N ARG A 340 -13.09 2.89 1.86
CA ARG A 340 -11.77 3.53 1.95
C ARG A 340 -11.18 3.57 3.36
N THR A 341 -11.96 3.33 4.39
CA THR A 341 -11.59 3.48 5.79
C THR A 341 -12.29 2.45 6.67
N ASN A 342 -11.64 2.02 7.76
CA ASN A 342 -12.28 1.22 8.80
C ASN A 342 -13.30 2.04 9.63
N LYS A 343 -13.16 3.36 9.64
CA LYS A 343 -13.97 4.32 10.41
C LYS A 343 -15.30 4.61 9.72
N ILE A 344 -16.16 5.42 10.35
CA ILE A 344 -17.41 5.90 9.74
C ILE A 344 -17.04 6.95 8.68
N PRO A 345 -17.39 6.71 7.38
CA PRO A 345 -17.05 7.63 6.30
C PRO A 345 -17.72 8.98 6.50
N PHE A 346 -17.06 10.03 6.04
CA PHE A 346 -17.48 11.45 6.13
C PHE A 346 -17.58 12.03 7.56
N ILE A 347 -17.63 11.19 8.60
CA ILE A 347 -17.71 11.64 10.00
C ILE A 347 -16.36 11.49 10.69
N GLN A 348 -15.77 10.30 10.65
CA GLN A 348 -14.51 9.99 11.34
C GLN A 348 -13.30 9.95 10.40
N SER A 349 -13.53 9.81 9.10
CA SER A 349 -12.47 9.82 8.08
C SER A 349 -12.98 10.52 6.83
N MET A 350 -12.44 11.69 6.57
CA MET A 350 -12.76 12.48 5.38
C MET A 350 -11.94 12.01 4.18
N PRO A 351 -12.53 11.90 2.99
CA PRO A 351 -11.79 11.69 1.75
C PRO A 351 -10.90 12.91 1.45
N SER A 352 -9.89 12.70 0.60
CA SER A 352 -9.17 13.85 0.05
C SER A 352 -10.09 14.75 -0.78
N ALA A 353 -9.76 16.03 -0.86
CA ALA A 353 -10.55 16.99 -1.64
C ALA A 353 -10.65 16.58 -3.12
N SER A 354 -9.57 16.03 -3.69
CA SER A 354 -9.55 15.54 -5.07
C SER A 354 -10.50 14.36 -5.29
N LEU A 355 -10.52 13.40 -4.37
CA LEU A 355 -11.44 12.25 -4.46
C LEU A 355 -12.89 12.70 -4.31
N LEU A 356 -13.19 13.53 -3.32
CA LEU A 356 -14.53 14.05 -3.07
C LEU A 356 -15.07 14.85 -4.26
N THR A 357 -14.24 15.74 -4.82
CA THR A 357 -14.63 16.57 -5.97
C THR A 357 -14.91 15.72 -7.20
N LEU A 358 -14.01 14.78 -7.52
CA LEU A 358 -14.14 13.98 -8.75
C LEU A 358 -15.31 12.99 -8.66
N THR A 359 -15.54 12.37 -7.51
CA THR A 359 -16.68 11.47 -7.30
C THR A 359 -17.99 12.21 -7.31
N THR A 360 -18.07 13.39 -6.68
CA THR A 360 -19.27 14.25 -6.72
C THR A 360 -19.56 14.74 -8.14
N ALA A 361 -18.53 15.16 -8.87
CA ALA A 361 -18.69 15.54 -10.28
C ALA A 361 -19.19 14.37 -11.13
N GLY A 362 -18.67 13.15 -10.93
CA GLY A 362 -19.15 11.95 -11.60
C GLY A 362 -20.64 11.66 -11.37
N ILE A 363 -21.09 11.73 -10.13
CA ILE A 363 -22.52 11.60 -9.77
C ILE A 363 -23.36 12.67 -10.49
N ILE A 364 -22.94 13.94 -10.43
CA ILE A 364 -23.68 15.04 -11.04
C ILE A 364 -23.75 14.87 -12.56
N VAL A 365 -22.63 14.59 -13.21
CA VAL A 365 -22.57 14.40 -14.66
C VAL A 365 -23.46 13.27 -15.11
N VAL A 366 -23.33 12.07 -14.51
CA VAL A 366 -24.13 10.90 -14.89
C VAL A 366 -25.62 11.14 -14.64
N SER A 367 -25.99 11.78 -13.53
CA SER A 367 -27.39 12.13 -13.22
C SER A 367 -27.97 13.18 -14.15
N ALA A 368 -27.14 14.05 -14.74
CA ALA A 368 -27.56 15.09 -15.66
C ALA A 368 -27.72 14.62 -17.13
N LEU A 369 -27.01 13.54 -17.54
CA LEU A 369 -27.02 13.04 -18.90
C LEU A 369 -28.41 12.84 -19.51
N PRO A 370 -29.40 12.26 -18.78
CA PRO A 370 -30.76 12.06 -19.34
C PRO A 370 -31.51 13.35 -19.65
N TYR A 371 -31.11 14.48 -19.06
CA TYR A 371 -31.74 15.78 -19.27
C TYR A 371 -31.09 16.63 -20.36
N LEU A 372 -29.98 16.15 -20.93
CA LEU A 372 -29.24 16.82 -22.00
C LEU A 372 -29.52 16.10 -23.33
N PRO A 373 -30.35 16.65 -24.23
CA PRO A 373 -30.79 15.96 -25.47
C PRO A 373 -29.63 15.45 -26.34
N VAL A 374 -28.51 16.17 -26.37
CA VAL A 374 -27.32 15.81 -27.13
C VAL A 374 -26.74 14.45 -26.68
N PHE A 375 -26.86 14.11 -25.39
CA PHE A 375 -26.36 12.85 -24.81
C PHE A 375 -27.48 11.83 -24.61
N ALA A 376 -28.67 12.28 -24.22
CA ALA A 376 -29.79 11.40 -23.91
C ALA A 376 -30.20 10.50 -25.08
N GLN A 377 -30.33 11.07 -26.28
CA GLN A 377 -30.73 10.32 -27.50
C GLN A 377 -29.70 9.24 -27.90
N PRO A 378 -28.39 9.56 -28.09
CA PRO A 378 -27.40 8.54 -28.49
C PRO A 378 -27.23 7.44 -27.42
N LEU A 379 -27.41 7.76 -26.13
CA LEU A 379 -27.23 6.84 -25.01
C LEU A 379 -28.53 6.11 -24.64
N SER A 380 -29.63 6.38 -25.35
CA SER A 380 -30.96 5.81 -25.05
C SER A 380 -31.38 6.05 -23.61
N LEU A 381 -31.15 7.28 -23.10
CA LEU A 381 -31.54 7.71 -21.76
C LEU A 381 -32.82 8.55 -21.83
N VAL A 382 -33.63 8.47 -20.77
CA VAL A 382 -34.89 9.20 -20.63
C VAL A 382 -34.88 10.02 -19.33
N ALA A 383 -35.32 11.27 -19.41
CA ALA A 383 -35.44 12.11 -18.22
C ALA A 383 -36.44 11.48 -17.21
N LEU A 384 -35.93 11.27 -15.99
CA LEU A 384 -36.71 10.71 -14.91
C LEU A 384 -37.35 11.83 -14.07
N PRO A 385 -38.51 11.58 -13.41
CA PRO A 385 -39.13 12.56 -12.54
C PRO A 385 -38.27 12.89 -11.33
N LEU A 386 -38.34 14.12 -10.83
CA LEU A 386 -37.54 14.53 -9.66
C LEU A 386 -37.83 13.68 -8.41
N SER A 387 -39.03 13.09 -8.29
CA SER A 387 -39.37 12.14 -7.24
C SER A 387 -38.48 10.90 -7.20
N PHE A 388 -37.90 10.48 -8.36
CA PHE A 388 -36.93 9.39 -8.43
C PHE A 388 -35.69 9.70 -7.58
N PHE A 389 -35.17 10.92 -7.61
CA PHE A 389 -33.99 11.29 -6.80
C PHE A 389 -34.32 11.29 -5.30
N GLY A 390 -35.56 11.54 -4.90
CA GLY A 390 -35.98 11.36 -3.53
C GLY A 390 -35.89 9.90 -3.08
N TRP A 391 -36.43 8.98 -3.89
CA TRP A 391 -36.31 7.54 -3.67
C TRP A 391 -34.85 7.08 -3.69
N LEU A 392 -34.06 7.54 -4.65
CA LEU A 392 -32.62 7.23 -4.77
C LEU A 392 -31.86 7.67 -3.51
N THR A 393 -32.14 8.87 -2.99
CA THR A 393 -31.50 9.35 -1.75
C THR A 393 -31.87 8.47 -0.55
N ALA A 394 -33.12 8.01 -0.45
CA ALA A 394 -33.54 7.08 0.60
C ALA A 394 -32.83 5.73 0.48
N LEU A 395 -32.75 5.18 -0.73
CA LEU A 395 -32.01 3.93 -1.01
C LEU A 395 -30.52 4.06 -0.65
N MET A 396 -29.88 5.14 -1.06
CA MET A 396 -28.47 5.38 -0.75
C MET A 396 -28.20 5.57 0.74
N SER A 397 -29.12 6.20 1.47
CA SER A 397 -29.04 6.30 2.93
C SER A 397 -29.11 4.92 3.58
N GLY A 398 -30.06 4.09 3.16
CA GLY A 398 -30.15 2.69 3.61
C GLY A 398 -28.90 1.87 3.27
N TYR A 399 -28.37 2.05 2.05
CA TYR A 399 -27.14 1.42 1.62
C TYR A 399 -25.94 1.77 2.51
N MET A 400 -25.75 3.06 2.80
CA MET A 400 -24.65 3.53 3.66
C MET A 400 -24.75 2.99 5.09
N VAL A 401 -25.97 2.86 5.62
CA VAL A 401 -26.18 2.23 6.94
C VAL A 401 -25.83 0.74 6.88
N LEU A 402 -26.37 0.00 5.93
CA LEU A 402 -26.16 -1.44 5.82
C LEU A 402 -24.68 -1.78 5.58
N ILE A 403 -24.01 -1.09 4.65
CA ILE A 403 -22.59 -1.34 4.37
C ILE A 403 -21.72 -1.00 5.58
N THR A 404 -22.07 0.01 6.37
CA THR A 404 -21.31 0.35 7.58
C THR A 404 -21.46 -0.74 8.65
N ILE A 405 -22.65 -1.34 8.80
CA ILE A 405 -22.89 -2.46 9.71
C ILE A 405 -22.09 -3.69 9.25
N ILE A 406 -22.22 -4.09 7.98
CA ILE A 406 -21.54 -5.26 7.43
C ILE A 406 -20.01 -5.09 7.47
N LYS A 407 -19.51 -3.89 7.15
CA LYS A 407 -18.09 -3.53 7.31
C LYS A 407 -17.61 -3.76 8.74
N SER A 408 -18.37 -3.31 9.73
CA SER A 408 -18.02 -3.52 11.15
C SER A 408 -17.99 -5.01 11.51
N LEU A 409 -18.92 -5.82 11.00
CA LEU A 409 -18.92 -7.27 11.19
C LEU A 409 -17.71 -7.93 10.49
N TYR A 410 -17.40 -7.50 9.27
CA TYR A 410 -16.26 -7.98 8.51
C TYR A 410 -14.94 -7.72 9.28
N VAL A 411 -14.74 -6.49 9.77
CA VAL A 411 -13.53 -6.13 10.54
C VAL A 411 -13.45 -6.94 11.83
N LYS A 412 -14.56 -7.19 12.53
CA LYS A 412 -14.58 -8.06 13.72
C LYS A 412 -14.20 -9.51 13.39
N ARG A 413 -14.53 -10.00 12.21
CA ARG A 413 -14.27 -11.39 11.78
C ARG A 413 -12.87 -11.60 11.24
N PHE A 414 -12.35 -10.64 10.45
CA PHE A 414 -11.09 -10.78 9.70
C PHE A 414 -9.97 -9.86 10.20
N GLY A 415 -10.24 -9.01 11.19
CA GLY A 415 -9.24 -8.14 11.84
C GLY A 415 -9.00 -6.80 11.16
N SER A 416 -9.13 -6.71 9.82
CA SER A 416 -8.98 -5.45 9.08
C SER A 416 -9.89 -5.43 7.86
N LEU A 417 -10.19 -4.23 7.36
CA LEU A 417 -10.93 -4.03 6.12
C LEU A 417 -9.97 -4.03 4.90
N LEU A 418 -8.83 -3.34 5.06
CA LEU A 418 -7.80 -3.13 4.05
C LEU A 418 -6.58 -4.00 4.31
#